data_202425e130bae1e2a88337e86cb1b62c
#
_entry.id   202425e130bae1e2a88337e86cb1b62c
#
_cell.length_a   1.000
_cell.length_b   1.000
_cell.length_c   1.000
_cell.angle_alpha   90.00
_cell.angle_beta   90.00
_cell.angle_gamma   90.00
#
_symmetry.space_group_name_H-M   'P 1'
#
loop_
_entity.id
_entity.type
_entity.pdbx_description
1 polymer ?
#
loop_
_entity_poly.entity_id
_entity_poly.type
_entity_poly.pdbx_seq_one_letter_code
_entity_poly.pdbx_strand_id
1 'polypeptide(L)'
;MKIFAKSWMVCLLVVGAASAALFAQTSAPEKPPIPASVLDARQIVVQSLAATERSWQARDHYTFMERDEDRRLDALGHVKSENVDVTWMILVNGIHFEQLMERNGKLPSAAEQKKTDKDLEKLKHETPAEEAARLLKTRENRSFLGDLLEAFDFHLIGEEIVSGRPAYMLQATPHPGYRPHGKYGKLFSKVEGKLWIDKQDFGWVRVDGEVTQSFSIGLLVARVQRGSHIIMEQMCVGDAVWVPKRLEMKASAKILFLKSLDLERILTYSDYRPAAGGPYSVSR
;
A
#
# COMPACT_ATOMS: atom_id res chain seq x y z
N MET A 1 -9.88 20.55 -7.16
CA MET A 1 -9.26 20.34 -5.85
C MET A 1 -9.24 18.86 -5.43
N LYS A 2 -9.99 17.97 -6.12
CA LYS A 2 -9.98 16.49 -5.92
C LYS A 2 -8.73 15.77 -6.46
N ILE A 3 -7.93 16.42 -7.31
CA ILE A 3 -6.75 15.83 -7.98
C ILE A 3 -5.58 15.59 -7.00
N PHE A 4 -5.47 16.41 -5.95
CA PHE A 4 -4.37 16.31 -4.98
C PHE A 4 -4.53 15.14 -3.99
N ALA A 5 -5.75 14.82 -3.57
CA ALA A 5 -5.99 13.73 -2.62
C ALA A 5 -5.68 12.36 -3.22
N LYS A 6 -6.07 12.11 -4.48
CA LYS A 6 -5.79 10.83 -5.16
C LYS A 6 -4.31 10.61 -5.50
N SER A 7 -3.53 11.68 -5.75
CA SER A 7 -2.12 11.54 -6.15
C SER A 7 -1.17 11.21 -4.97
N TRP A 8 -1.57 11.54 -3.75
CA TRP A 8 -0.75 11.29 -2.56
C TRP A 8 -0.85 9.86 -2.06
N MET A 9 -1.98 9.22 -2.31
CA MET A 9 -2.29 7.86 -1.87
C MET A 9 -1.72 6.77 -2.77
N VAL A 10 -1.32 7.11 -3.98
CA VAL A 10 -0.68 6.18 -4.93
C VAL A 10 0.69 5.67 -4.42
N CYS A 11 1.24 6.31 -3.38
CA CYS A 11 2.55 5.93 -2.84
C CYS A 11 2.58 4.61 -2.05
N LEU A 12 1.45 4.05 -1.62
CA LEU A 12 1.47 2.84 -0.76
C LEU A 12 0.51 1.73 -1.19
N LEU A 13 -0.44 1.98 -2.09
CA LEU A 13 -1.46 0.98 -2.43
C LEU A 13 -1.92 1.16 -3.88
N VAL A 14 -1.14 0.73 -4.87
CA VAL A 14 -1.67 0.50 -6.21
C VAL A 14 -1.47 -0.94 -6.63
N VAL A 15 -2.59 -1.55 -6.74
CA VAL A 15 -2.90 -2.79 -7.40
C VAL A 15 -2.46 -2.75 -8.86
N GLY A 16 -1.75 -3.70 -9.31
CA GLY A 16 -1.42 -3.86 -10.72
C GLY A 16 -1.20 -5.31 -11.11
N ALA A 17 -1.73 -5.63 -12.26
CA ALA A 17 -1.80 -6.94 -12.84
C ALA A 17 -0.44 -7.52 -13.26
N ALA A 18 -0.36 -8.83 -13.17
CA ALA A 18 0.78 -9.67 -13.54
C ALA A 18 0.92 -9.82 -15.04
N SER A 19 2.15 -9.96 -15.50
CA SER A 19 2.45 -10.67 -16.76
C SER A 19 3.30 -11.88 -16.43
N ALA A 20 2.78 -13.06 -16.78
CA ALA A 20 3.45 -14.32 -16.63
C ALA A 20 4.65 -14.39 -17.59
N ALA A 21 5.85 -14.51 -17.04
CA ALA A 21 7.01 -15.00 -17.77
C ALA A 21 7.27 -16.44 -17.32
N LEU A 22 7.13 -17.35 -18.28
CA LEU A 22 7.48 -18.76 -18.14
C LEU A 22 8.99 -18.86 -17.89
N PHE A 23 9.41 -19.25 -16.69
CA PHE A 23 10.77 -19.73 -16.48
C PHE A 23 10.74 -21.20 -16.10
N ALA A 24 11.50 -21.97 -16.88
CA ALA A 24 11.73 -23.39 -16.67
C ALA A 24 12.34 -23.64 -15.28
N GLN A 25 11.74 -24.56 -14.54
CA GLN A 25 12.25 -25.04 -13.25
C GLN A 25 13.52 -25.85 -13.49
N THR A 26 14.65 -25.30 -13.06
CA THR A 26 15.84 -26.08 -12.76
C THR A 26 15.87 -26.26 -11.25
N SER A 27 15.70 -27.49 -10.79
CA SER A 27 15.80 -27.87 -9.39
C SER A 27 17.23 -27.65 -8.89
N ALA A 28 17.42 -26.61 -8.07
CA ALA A 28 18.62 -26.43 -7.29
C ALA A 28 18.60 -27.31 -6.04
N PRO A 29 19.73 -27.81 -5.52
CA PRO A 29 19.78 -28.69 -4.36
C PRO A 29 19.25 -27.96 -3.12
N GLU A 30 18.40 -28.63 -2.40
CA GLU A 30 17.77 -28.21 -1.16
C GLU A 30 18.83 -27.91 -0.09
N LYS A 31 18.98 -26.63 0.23
CA LYS A 31 19.88 -26.18 1.29
C LYS A 31 19.28 -26.60 2.64
N PRO A 32 20.05 -27.24 3.55
CA PRO A 32 19.51 -27.68 4.84
C PRO A 32 18.87 -26.51 5.60
N PRO A 33 17.79 -26.73 6.37
CA PRO A 33 17.11 -25.69 7.11
C PRO A 33 18.05 -25.05 8.11
N ILE A 34 18.24 -23.74 7.99
CA ILE A 34 18.99 -22.94 8.97
C ILE A 34 18.18 -22.97 10.27
N PRO A 35 18.79 -23.30 11.43
CA PRO A 35 18.07 -23.32 12.69
C PRO A 35 17.48 -21.92 12.96
N ALA A 36 16.21 -21.89 13.37
CA ALA A 36 15.36 -20.69 13.52
C ALA A 36 15.87 -19.65 14.55
N SER A 37 17.08 -19.79 15.09
CA SER A 37 17.59 -18.96 16.17
C SER A 37 18.56 -17.85 15.78
N VAL A 38 18.81 -17.61 14.49
CA VAL A 38 19.83 -16.59 14.07
C VAL A 38 19.49 -15.91 12.74
N LEU A 39 18.23 -15.53 12.54
CA LEU A 39 17.93 -14.60 11.44
C LEU A 39 18.31 -13.19 11.88
N ASP A 40 19.24 -12.54 11.16
CA ASP A 40 19.49 -11.14 11.37
C ASP A 40 18.35 -10.26 10.79
N ALA A 41 18.30 -9.00 11.21
CA ALA A 41 17.24 -8.09 10.78
C ALA A 41 17.13 -7.97 9.25
N ARG A 42 18.26 -7.97 8.55
CA ARG A 42 18.31 -7.87 7.09
C ARG A 42 17.73 -9.12 6.42
N GLN A 43 18.02 -10.31 6.94
CA GLN A 43 17.47 -11.58 6.44
C GLN A 43 15.95 -11.63 6.63
N ILE A 44 15.44 -11.18 7.79
CA ILE A 44 14.00 -11.06 8.06
C ILE A 44 13.34 -10.16 7.00
N VAL A 45 13.93 -8.99 6.72
CA VAL A 45 13.39 -8.07 5.71
C VAL A 45 13.45 -8.68 4.31
N VAL A 46 14.54 -9.34 3.91
CA VAL A 46 14.61 -10.02 2.60
C VAL A 46 13.48 -11.04 2.42
N GLN A 47 13.22 -11.86 3.44
CA GLN A 47 12.11 -12.82 3.39
C GLN A 47 10.75 -12.11 3.34
N SER A 48 10.60 -11.00 4.07
CA SER A 48 9.36 -10.24 4.08
C SER A 48 9.06 -9.55 2.74
N LEU A 49 10.08 -9.10 2.02
CA LEU A 49 9.91 -8.55 0.67
C LEU A 49 9.42 -9.64 -0.30
N ALA A 50 9.96 -10.85 -0.23
CA ALA A 50 9.48 -11.97 -1.02
C ALA A 50 8.04 -12.37 -0.66
N ALA A 51 7.67 -12.35 0.62
CA ALA A 51 6.30 -12.59 1.08
C ALA A 51 5.33 -11.49 0.58
N THR A 52 5.78 -10.24 0.60
CA THR A 52 5.00 -9.10 0.09
C THR A 52 4.74 -9.23 -1.41
N GLU A 53 5.74 -9.60 -2.19
CA GLU A 53 5.59 -9.80 -3.65
C GLU A 53 4.59 -10.93 -3.94
N ARG A 54 4.69 -12.08 -3.26
CA ARG A 54 3.71 -13.17 -3.39
C ARG A 54 2.31 -12.72 -3.02
N SER A 55 2.17 -11.98 -1.92
CA SER A 55 0.87 -11.47 -1.48
C SER A 55 0.26 -10.48 -2.47
N TRP A 56 1.05 -9.64 -3.11
CA TRP A 56 0.56 -8.74 -4.15
C TRP A 56 0.02 -9.49 -5.36
N GLN A 57 0.74 -10.51 -5.85
CA GLN A 57 0.29 -11.34 -6.95
C GLN A 57 -1.02 -12.08 -6.60
N ALA A 58 -1.10 -12.65 -5.39
CA ALA A 58 -2.30 -13.35 -4.95
C ALA A 58 -3.49 -12.40 -4.77
N ARG A 59 -3.25 -11.19 -4.22
CA ARG A 59 -4.29 -10.19 -3.99
C ARG A 59 -4.93 -9.67 -5.27
N ASP A 60 -4.21 -9.67 -6.38
CA ASP A 60 -4.75 -9.29 -7.67
C ASP A 60 -5.95 -10.18 -8.11
N HIS A 61 -6.22 -11.29 -7.41
CA HIS A 61 -7.35 -12.19 -7.61
C HIS A 61 -8.47 -12.07 -6.54
N TYR A 62 -8.41 -11.05 -5.68
CA TYR A 62 -9.45 -10.82 -4.66
C TYR A 62 -10.28 -9.58 -5.00
N THR A 63 -11.56 -9.64 -4.68
CA THR A 63 -12.44 -8.47 -4.57
C THR A 63 -12.55 -8.07 -3.10
N PHE A 64 -12.81 -6.80 -2.81
CA PHE A 64 -12.91 -6.32 -1.43
C PHE A 64 -13.63 -4.98 -1.35
N MET A 65 -14.06 -4.61 -0.15
CA MET A 65 -14.61 -3.29 0.15
C MET A 65 -13.50 -2.38 0.69
N GLU A 66 -13.49 -1.14 0.23
CA GLU A 66 -12.65 -0.06 0.76
C GLU A 66 -13.55 1.05 1.29
N ARG A 67 -13.33 1.48 2.54
CA ARG A 67 -13.92 2.66 3.14
C ARG A 67 -12.82 3.70 3.32
N ASP A 68 -12.97 4.84 2.66
CA ASP A 68 -12.03 5.97 2.65
C ASP A 68 -12.63 7.16 3.39
N GLU A 69 -12.06 7.50 4.53
CA GLU A 69 -12.41 8.66 5.35
C GLU A 69 -11.33 9.72 5.19
N ASP A 70 -11.65 10.82 4.52
CA ASP A 70 -10.76 11.97 4.30
C ASP A 70 -11.23 13.14 5.15
N ARG A 71 -10.47 13.49 6.17
CA ARG A 71 -10.75 14.52 7.16
C ARG A 71 -9.78 15.68 7.01
N ARG A 72 -10.32 16.91 7.06
CA ARG A 72 -9.53 18.11 7.25
C ARG A 72 -9.67 18.58 8.67
N LEU A 73 -8.55 18.93 9.28
CA LEU A 73 -8.50 19.38 10.66
C LEU A 73 -8.31 20.90 10.70
N ASP A 74 -8.78 21.53 11.78
CA ASP A 74 -8.43 22.90 12.11
C ASP A 74 -7.09 22.95 12.86
N ALA A 75 -6.67 24.16 13.26
CA ALA A 75 -5.41 24.36 13.97
C ALA A 75 -5.38 23.75 15.38
N LEU A 76 -6.52 23.37 15.92
CA LEU A 76 -6.67 22.71 17.22
C LEU A 76 -6.81 21.19 17.10
N GLY A 77 -6.81 20.67 15.85
CA GLY A 77 -6.96 19.25 15.57
C GLY A 77 -8.43 18.76 15.49
N HIS A 78 -9.42 19.66 15.54
CA HIS A 78 -10.82 19.27 15.37
C HIS A 78 -11.16 19.07 13.88
N VAL A 79 -12.06 18.13 13.59
CA VAL A 79 -12.53 17.85 12.24
C VAL A 79 -13.34 19.05 11.71
N LYS A 80 -12.81 19.72 10.69
CA LYS A 80 -13.46 20.82 9.98
C LYS A 80 -14.36 20.34 8.85
N SER A 81 -13.98 19.31 8.18
CA SER A 81 -14.76 18.64 7.12
C SER A 81 -14.33 17.20 6.98
N GLU A 82 -15.28 16.35 6.65
CA GLU A 82 -15.07 14.93 6.39
C GLU A 82 -15.74 14.55 5.07
N ASN A 83 -15.12 13.63 4.34
CA ASN A 83 -15.70 12.93 3.22
C ASN A 83 -15.46 11.43 3.39
N VAL A 84 -16.52 10.65 3.27
CA VAL A 84 -16.47 9.19 3.41
C VAL A 84 -16.97 8.56 2.12
N ASP A 85 -16.09 7.84 1.43
CA ASP A 85 -16.44 7.05 0.25
C ASP A 85 -16.36 5.55 0.61
N VAL A 86 -17.38 4.78 0.24
CA VAL A 86 -17.37 3.32 0.31
C VAL A 86 -17.32 2.80 -1.12
N THR A 87 -16.33 2.00 -1.43
CA THR A 87 -16.03 1.53 -2.78
C THR A 87 -15.89 0.01 -2.79
N TRP A 88 -16.53 -0.64 -3.74
CA TRP A 88 -16.28 -2.04 -4.02
C TRP A 88 -15.20 -2.17 -5.09
N MET A 89 -14.12 -2.85 -4.74
CA MET A 89 -13.02 -3.15 -5.65
C MET A 89 -13.34 -4.46 -6.36
N ILE A 90 -13.89 -4.36 -7.57
CA ILE A 90 -14.22 -5.52 -8.42
C ILE A 90 -13.11 -5.79 -9.43
N LEU A 91 -13.05 -7.01 -9.95
CA LEU A 91 -12.12 -7.36 -11.02
C LEU A 91 -12.79 -7.28 -12.39
N VAL A 92 -12.19 -6.51 -13.29
CA VAL A 92 -12.60 -6.38 -14.70
C VAL A 92 -11.35 -6.61 -15.55
N ASN A 93 -11.38 -7.63 -16.41
CA ASN A 93 -10.20 -8.02 -17.21
C ASN A 93 -8.91 -8.22 -16.36
N GLY A 94 -9.06 -8.80 -15.16
CA GLY A 94 -7.93 -9.01 -14.24
C GLY A 94 -7.42 -7.74 -13.54
N ILE A 95 -8.16 -6.64 -13.58
CA ILE A 95 -7.79 -5.34 -13.02
C ILE A 95 -8.81 -4.94 -11.98
N HIS A 96 -8.35 -4.40 -10.87
CA HIS A 96 -9.25 -3.80 -9.90
C HIS A 96 -9.87 -2.51 -10.43
N PHE A 97 -11.19 -2.48 -10.44
CA PHE A 97 -12.01 -1.32 -10.80
C PHE A 97 -12.76 -0.82 -9.57
N GLU A 98 -12.69 0.49 -9.32
CA GLU A 98 -13.35 1.16 -8.20
C GLU A 98 -14.83 1.42 -8.53
N GLN A 99 -15.73 0.67 -7.92
CA GLN A 99 -17.18 0.91 -8.01
C GLN A 99 -17.63 1.63 -6.74
N LEU A 100 -17.97 2.91 -6.86
CA LEU A 100 -18.50 3.69 -5.74
C LEU A 100 -19.86 3.13 -5.32
N MET A 101 -19.98 2.73 -4.08
CA MET A 101 -21.20 2.19 -3.47
C MET A 101 -21.94 3.24 -2.65
N GLU A 102 -21.19 4.09 -1.95
CA GLU A 102 -21.73 5.10 -1.05
C GLU A 102 -20.79 6.30 -0.94
N ARG A 103 -21.35 7.49 -0.83
CA ARG A 103 -20.62 8.73 -0.47
C ARG A 103 -21.35 9.47 0.62
N ASN A 104 -20.68 9.68 1.75
CA ASN A 104 -21.23 10.38 2.92
C ASN A 104 -22.59 9.83 3.38
N GLY A 105 -22.74 8.49 3.43
CA GLY A 105 -23.97 7.81 3.83
C GLY A 105 -25.07 7.81 2.78
N LYS A 106 -24.78 8.18 1.53
CA LYS A 106 -25.75 8.25 0.43
C LYS A 106 -25.32 7.42 -0.76
N LEU A 107 -26.29 6.81 -1.43
CA LEU A 107 -26.03 6.16 -2.72
C LEU A 107 -25.45 7.15 -3.73
N PRO A 108 -24.63 6.70 -4.69
CA PRO A 108 -24.11 7.53 -5.75
C PRO A 108 -25.22 8.24 -6.53
N SER A 109 -25.04 9.51 -6.80
CA SER A 109 -25.93 10.26 -7.69
C SER A 109 -25.93 9.69 -9.11
N ALA A 110 -26.97 9.97 -9.91
CA ALA A 110 -27.01 9.57 -11.30
C ALA A 110 -25.81 10.03 -12.13
N ALA A 111 -25.24 11.20 -11.80
CA ALA A 111 -24.03 11.71 -12.45
C ALA A 111 -22.77 10.91 -12.06
N GLU A 112 -22.67 10.46 -10.82
CA GLU A 112 -21.56 9.61 -10.33
C GLU A 112 -21.68 8.20 -10.92
N GLN A 113 -22.89 7.62 -10.95
CA GLN A 113 -23.13 6.34 -11.62
C GLN A 113 -22.75 6.40 -13.09
N LYS A 114 -23.25 7.39 -13.83
CA LYS A 114 -22.92 7.56 -15.25
C LYS A 114 -21.39 7.69 -15.48
N LYS A 115 -20.69 8.35 -14.56
CA LYS A 115 -19.23 8.45 -14.63
C LYS A 115 -18.58 7.09 -14.40
N THR A 116 -19.02 6.34 -13.39
CA THR A 116 -18.52 4.98 -13.09
C THR A 116 -18.74 4.05 -14.27
N ASP A 117 -19.95 4.06 -14.87
CA ASP A 117 -20.29 3.24 -16.03
C ASP A 117 -19.40 3.58 -17.23
N LYS A 118 -19.17 4.87 -17.49
CA LYS A 118 -18.29 5.32 -18.57
C LYS A 118 -16.84 4.86 -18.33
N ASP A 119 -16.34 4.98 -17.11
CA ASP A 119 -14.97 4.56 -16.76
C ASP A 119 -14.83 3.02 -16.86
N LEU A 120 -15.89 2.26 -16.49
CA LEU A 120 -15.96 0.82 -16.64
C LEU A 120 -15.95 0.39 -18.13
N GLU A 121 -16.78 1.03 -18.96
CA GLU A 121 -16.81 0.74 -20.40
C GLU A 121 -15.45 1.07 -21.05
N LYS A 122 -14.82 2.16 -20.67
CA LYS A 122 -13.46 2.47 -21.14
C LYS A 122 -12.48 1.36 -20.78
N LEU A 123 -12.55 0.83 -19.55
CA LEU A 123 -11.65 -0.25 -19.11
C LEU A 123 -11.91 -1.55 -19.86
N LYS A 124 -13.19 -1.88 -20.15
CA LYS A 124 -13.55 -3.07 -20.94
C LYS A 124 -13.02 -3.03 -22.37
N HIS A 125 -12.86 -1.83 -22.92
CA HIS A 125 -12.41 -1.58 -24.29
C HIS A 125 -11.01 -0.96 -24.35
N GLU A 126 -10.19 -1.19 -23.30
CA GLU A 126 -8.81 -0.72 -23.26
C GLU A 126 -8.00 -1.29 -24.42
N THR A 127 -7.26 -0.44 -25.11
CA THR A 127 -6.37 -0.86 -26.19
C THR A 127 -5.10 -1.51 -25.63
N PRO A 128 -4.39 -2.37 -26.39
CA PRO A 128 -3.12 -2.94 -25.94
C PRO A 128 -2.07 -1.90 -25.52
N ALA A 129 -2.07 -0.73 -26.16
CA ALA A 129 -1.16 0.36 -25.79
C ALA A 129 -1.52 1.00 -24.44
N GLU A 130 -2.81 1.20 -24.15
CA GLU A 130 -3.29 1.71 -22.86
C GLU A 130 -3.02 0.71 -21.75
N GLU A 131 -3.24 -0.59 -22.02
CA GLU A 131 -2.92 -1.67 -21.10
C GLU A 131 -1.42 -1.69 -20.76
N ALA A 132 -0.55 -1.65 -21.76
CA ALA A 132 0.89 -1.61 -21.57
C ALA A 132 1.33 -0.40 -20.72
N ALA A 133 0.78 0.79 -20.99
CA ALA A 133 1.06 2.01 -20.23
C ALA A 133 0.60 1.89 -18.76
N ARG A 134 -0.54 1.27 -18.51
CA ARG A 134 -1.08 1.01 -17.18
C ARG A 134 -0.21 0.01 -16.42
N LEU A 135 0.20 -1.08 -17.04
CA LEU A 135 1.09 -2.09 -16.46
C LEU A 135 2.46 -1.50 -16.11
N LEU A 136 3.02 -0.65 -16.98
CA LEU A 136 4.27 0.06 -16.71
C LEU A 136 4.14 0.95 -15.46
N LYS A 137 3.09 1.74 -15.38
CA LYS A 137 2.81 2.60 -14.22
C LYS A 137 2.66 1.80 -12.93
N THR A 138 2.05 0.64 -13.00
CA THR A 138 1.91 -0.28 -11.89
C THR A 138 3.27 -0.80 -11.40
N ARG A 139 4.12 -1.24 -12.34
CA ARG A 139 5.48 -1.69 -12.04
C ARG A 139 6.30 -0.57 -11.38
N GLU A 140 6.22 0.65 -11.91
CA GLU A 140 6.87 1.81 -11.31
C GLU A 140 6.38 2.10 -9.89
N ASN A 141 5.10 1.92 -9.62
CA ASN A 141 4.54 2.11 -8.28
C ASN A 141 5.00 1.03 -7.28
N ARG A 142 5.30 -0.18 -7.74
CA ARG A 142 5.81 -1.29 -6.90
C ARG A 142 7.34 -1.30 -6.76
N SER A 143 8.07 -0.50 -7.55
CA SER A 143 9.54 -0.52 -7.59
C SER A 143 10.19 -0.15 -6.25
N PHE A 144 9.47 0.54 -5.36
CA PHE A 144 10.01 0.97 -4.07
C PHE A 144 10.48 -0.18 -3.17
N LEU A 145 9.94 -1.40 -3.32
CA LEU A 145 10.39 -2.55 -2.53
C LEU A 145 11.85 -2.87 -2.78
N GLY A 146 12.31 -2.74 -4.03
CA GLY A 146 13.71 -2.97 -4.37
C GLY A 146 14.66 -2.00 -3.67
N ASP A 147 14.20 -0.77 -3.43
CA ASP A 147 15.03 0.28 -2.85
C ASP A 147 15.12 0.16 -1.31
N LEU A 148 14.22 -0.56 -0.64
CA LEU A 148 14.12 -0.58 0.83
C LEU A 148 15.40 -1.08 1.51
N LEU A 149 16.04 -2.13 0.97
CA LEU A 149 17.25 -2.70 1.54
C LEU A 149 18.49 -1.81 1.39
N GLU A 150 18.46 -0.86 0.47
CA GLU A 150 19.51 0.12 0.26
C GLU A 150 19.21 1.42 1.00
N ALA A 151 17.91 1.75 1.13
CA ALA A 151 17.45 3.00 1.72
C ALA A 151 17.44 3.00 3.24
N PHE A 152 17.38 1.82 3.88
CA PHE A 152 17.23 1.72 5.32
C PHE A 152 18.24 0.74 5.96
N ASP A 153 18.69 1.11 7.13
CA ASP A 153 19.31 0.22 8.11
C ASP A 153 18.20 -0.37 8.99
N PHE A 154 18.21 -1.69 9.16
CA PHE A 154 17.22 -2.41 9.95
C PHE A 154 17.84 -3.00 11.20
N HIS A 155 17.21 -2.79 12.35
CA HIS A 155 17.61 -3.34 13.63
C HIS A 155 16.47 -4.12 14.26
N LEU A 156 16.70 -5.39 14.60
CA LEU A 156 15.74 -6.18 15.38
C LEU A 156 15.72 -5.63 16.81
N ILE A 157 14.59 -5.06 17.23
CA ILE A 157 14.43 -4.42 18.54
C ILE A 157 13.56 -5.23 19.50
N GLY A 158 12.98 -6.32 19.04
CA GLY A 158 12.19 -7.22 19.88
C GLY A 158 11.23 -8.08 19.10
N GLU A 159 10.32 -8.69 19.84
CA GLU A 159 9.21 -9.49 19.32
C GLU A 159 7.92 -9.07 20.04
N GLU A 160 6.80 -9.13 19.33
CA GLU A 160 5.50 -8.75 19.86
C GLU A 160 4.41 -9.62 19.27
N ILE A 161 3.30 -9.82 20.02
CA ILE A 161 2.09 -10.44 19.48
C ILE A 161 1.20 -9.33 18.94
N VAL A 162 1.03 -9.28 17.62
CA VAL A 162 0.19 -8.29 16.92
C VAL A 162 -0.97 -9.01 16.24
N SER A 163 -2.20 -8.61 16.56
CA SER A 163 -3.42 -9.25 16.05
C SER A 163 -3.45 -10.79 16.24
N GLY A 164 -2.88 -11.26 17.37
CA GLY A 164 -2.83 -12.69 17.74
C GLY A 164 -1.70 -13.49 17.06
N ARG A 165 -0.81 -12.85 16.30
CA ARG A 165 0.31 -13.50 15.60
C ARG A 165 1.65 -13.02 16.18
N PRO A 166 2.60 -13.92 16.43
CA PRO A 166 3.94 -13.55 16.85
C PRO A 166 4.68 -12.86 15.70
N ALA A 167 5.25 -11.69 15.95
CA ALA A 167 5.96 -10.88 14.97
C ALA A 167 7.34 -10.45 15.47
N TYR A 168 8.29 -10.36 14.54
CA TYR A 168 9.54 -9.64 14.75
C TYR A 168 9.23 -8.14 14.70
N MET A 169 9.79 -7.37 15.62
CA MET A 169 9.70 -5.91 15.63
C MET A 169 11.05 -5.32 15.22
N LEU A 170 11.08 -4.63 14.10
CA LEU A 170 12.29 -4.01 13.55
C LEU A 170 12.16 -2.49 13.55
N GLN A 171 13.25 -1.81 13.91
CA GLN A 171 13.42 -0.38 13.65
C GLN A 171 14.06 -0.22 12.27
N ALA A 172 13.49 0.66 11.44
CA ALA A 172 14.04 1.09 10.16
C ALA A 172 14.46 2.56 10.25
N THR A 173 15.73 2.85 9.97
CA THR A 173 16.27 4.20 9.93
C THR A 173 16.92 4.47 8.58
N PRO A 174 16.85 5.70 8.02
CA PRO A 174 17.47 6.00 6.75
C PRO A 174 18.96 5.68 6.75
N HIS A 175 19.41 4.92 5.74
CA HIS A 175 20.83 4.63 5.58
C HIS A 175 21.62 5.89 5.19
N PRO A 176 22.64 6.32 5.96
CA PRO A 176 23.35 7.58 5.71
C PRO A 176 24.00 7.68 4.33
N GLY A 177 24.40 6.55 3.74
CA GLY A 177 25.02 6.46 2.42
C GLY A 177 24.02 6.34 1.26
N TYR A 178 22.72 6.24 1.53
CA TYR A 178 21.72 6.06 0.49
C TYR A 178 21.66 7.25 -0.47
N ARG A 179 21.74 6.96 -1.77
CA ARG A 179 21.59 7.96 -2.83
C ARG A 179 20.18 7.87 -3.39
N PRO A 180 19.30 8.85 -3.08
CA PRO A 180 17.92 8.82 -3.53
C PRO A 180 17.80 8.72 -5.04
N HIS A 181 17.14 7.70 -5.53
CA HIS A 181 16.79 7.48 -6.92
C HIS A 181 15.31 7.08 -7.04
N GLY A 182 14.80 7.01 -8.25
CA GLY A 182 13.41 6.65 -8.48
C GLY A 182 12.40 7.64 -7.89
N LYS A 183 11.16 7.23 -7.92
CA LYS A 183 10.01 8.03 -7.51
C LYS A 183 9.96 8.30 -6.00
N TYR A 184 10.39 7.33 -5.21
CA TYR A 184 10.23 7.32 -3.75
C TYR A 184 11.53 7.59 -2.99
N GLY A 185 12.69 7.59 -3.65
CA GLY A 185 13.98 7.69 -3.02
C GLY A 185 14.14 8.91 -2.11
N LYS A 186 13.63 10.09 -2.54
CA LYS A 186 13.65 11.30 -1.71
C LYS A 186 12.79 11.19 -0.44
N LEU A 187 11.75 10.35 -0.45
CA LEU A 187 10.93 10.08 0.72
C LEU A 187 11.70 9.22 1.72
N PHE A 188 12.36 8.16 1.26
CA PHE A 188 13.06 7.21 2.13
C PHE A 188 14.13 7.84 3.00
N SER A 189 14.85 8.85 2.49
CA SER A 189 15.84 9.58 3.28
C SER A 189 15.23 10.52 4.34
N LYS A 190 13.90 10.59 4.45
CA LYS A 190 13.17 11.56 5.29
C LYS A 190 12.14 10.93 6.19
N VAL A 191 12.07 9.61 6.21
CA VAL A 191 11.16 8.85 7.06
C VAL A 191 11.94 7.81 7.85
N GLU A 192 11.48 7.54 9.06
CA GLU A 192 11.91 6.40 9.85
C GLU A 192 10.68 5.67 10.39
N GLY A 193 10.83 4.46 10.92
CA GLY A 193 9.68 3.76 11.43
C GLY A 193 9.99 2.38 11.98
N LYS A 194 8.90 1.68 12.31
CA LYS A 194 8.92 0.31 12.80
C LYS A 194 8.16 -0.61 11.86
N LEU A 195 8.65 -1.81 11.69
CA LEU A 195 8.01 -2.90 10.97
C LEU A 195 7.75 -4.07 11.92
N TRP A 196 6.53 -4.61 11.86
CA TRP A 196 6.19 -5.87 12.49
C TRP A 196 6.02 -6.91 11.38
N ILE A 197 6.88 -7.92 11.41
CA ILE A 197 6.95 -8.97 10.40
C ILE A 197 6.56 -10.29 11.05
N ASP A 198 5.54 -10.95 10.51
CA ASP A 198 5.07 -12.25 11.01
C ASP A 198 6.19 -13.28 11.03
N LYS A 199 6.30 -14.04 12.11
CA LYS A 199 7.38 -15.02 12.29
C LYS A 199 7.19 -16.28 11.47
N GLN A 200 5.97 -16.59 11.06
CA GLN A 200 5.63 -17.79 10.31
C GLN A 200 5.71 -17.56 8.80
N ASP A 201 5.05 -16.50 8.32
CA ASP A 201 4.83 -16.25 6.89
C ASP A 201 5.68 -15.11 6.36
N PHE A 202 6.39 -14.37 7.23
CA PHE A 202 7.16 -13.16 6.90
C PHE A 202 6.34 -12.04 6.27
N GLY A 203 5.01 -12.07 6.38
CA GLY A 203 4.14 -10.98 5.96
C GLY A 203 4.29 -9.76 6.87
N TRP A 204 4.05 -8.58 6.32
CA TRP A 204 4.01 -7.36 7.11
C TRP A 204 2.69 -7.28 7.87
N VAL A 205 2.76 -7.39 9.21
CA VAL A 205 1.59 -7.26 10.06
C VAL A 205 1.23 -5.81 10.27
N ARG A 206 2.26 -4.97 10.52
CA ARG A 206 2.12 -3.55 10.75
C ARG A 206 3.36 -2.79 10.28
N VAL A 207 3.13 -1.59 9.78
CA VAL A 207 4.15 -0.57 9.53
C VAL A 207 3.73 0.69 10.26
N ASP A 208 4.67 1.35 10.93
CA ASP A 208 4.46 2.59 11.67
C ASP A 208 5.60 3.54 11.30
N GLY A 209 5.32 4.54 10.48
CA GLY A 209 6.30 5.43 9.89
C GLY A 209 6.06 6.90 10.20
N GLU A 210 7.14 7.63 10.46
CA GLU A 210 7.10 9.07 10.74
C GLU A 210 8.03 9.84 9.80
N VAL A 211 7.60 11.02 9.37
CA VAL A 211 8.40 11.97 8.62
C VAL A 211 9.33 12.73 9.56
N THR A 212 10.62 12.47 9.51
CA THR A 212 11.64 13.10 10.35
C THR A 212 12.14 14.43 9.81
N GLN A 213 12.01 14.64 8.49
CA GLN A 213 12.39 15.88 7.82
C GLN A 213 11.35 16.29 6.78
N SER A 214 10.93 17.55 6.81
CA SER A 214 9.98 18.08 5.82
C SER A 214 10.53 17.97 4.39
N PHE A 215 9.67 17.61 3.43
CA PHE A 215 10.02 17.50 2.01
C PHE A 215 8.90 18.04 1.12
N SER A 216 9.26 18.42 -0.12
CA SER A 216 8.29 18.93 -1.08
C SER A 216 7.84 17.84 -2.06
N ILE A 217 6.56 17.87 -2.41
CA ILE A 217 5.94 17.02 -3.42
C ILE A 217 5.54 17.90 -4.61
N GLY A 218 5.86 17.42 -5.81
CA GLY A 218 5.68 18.19 -7.03
C GLY A 218 6.62 19.40 -7.11
N LEU A 219 6.42 20.23 -8.10
CA LEU A 219 7.19 21.48 -8.28
C LEU A 219 6.73 22.54 -7.26
N LEU A 220 7.10 22.36 -5.97
CA LEU A 220 6.82 23.29 -4.86
C LEU A 220 5.32 23.46 -4.52
N VAL A 221 4.47 22.55 -4.96
CA VAL A 221 3.01 22.69 -4.76
C VAL A 221 2.58 22.35 -3.35
N ALA A 222 3.19 21.33 -2.73
CA ALA A 222 2.92 20.95 -1.36
C ALA A 222 4.22 20.57 -0.63
N ARG A 223 4.34 20.99 0.62
CA ARG A 223 5.44 20.59 1.51
C ARG A 223 4.88 19.83 2.69
N VAL A 224 5.21 18.53 2.76
CA VAL A 224 4.90 17.67 3.91
C VAL A 224 5.79 18.07 5.06
N GLN A 225 5.19 18.19 6.23
CA GLN A 225 5.91 18.61 7.43
C GLN A 225 6.46 17.41 8.19
N ARG A 226 7.55 17.63 8.91
CA ARG A 226 8.02 16.75 9.97
C ARG A 226 6.88 16.43 10.94
N GLY A 227 6.84 15.19 11.45
CA GLY A 227 5.79 14.70 12.36
C GLY A 227 4.54 14.19 11.63
N SER A 228 4.50 14.24 10.27
CA SER A 228 3.49 13.51 9.53
C SER A 228 3.72 12.01 9.71
N HIS A 229 2.61 11.26 9.90
CA HIS A 229 2.66 9.89 10.39
C HIS A 229 1.78 8.98 9.54
N ILE A 230 2.21 7.74 9.37
CA ILE A 230 1.47 6.70 8.65
C ILE A 230 1.51 5.39 9.44
N ILE A 231 0.35 4.77 9.61
CA ILE A 231 0.22 3.42 10.16
C ILE A 231 -0.48 2.57 9.09
N MET A 232 0.12 1.44 8.75
CA MET A 232 -0.48 0.43 7.89
C MET A 232 -0.59 -0.87 8.69
N GLU A 233 -1.77 -1.45 8.71
CA GLU A 233 -2.03 -2.78 9.24
C GLU A 233 -2.47 -3.71 8.13
N GLN A 234 -1.97 -4.93 8.15
CA GLN A 234 -2.39 -5.99 7.25
C GLN A 234 -2.97 -7.16 8.04
N MET A 235 -3.74 -7.98 7.35
CA MET A 235 -4.23 -9.26 7.86
C MET A 235 -3.95 -10.36 6.85
N CYS A 236 -3.82 -11.56 7.38
CA CYS A 236 -3.64 -12.77 6.58
C CYS A 236 -5.02 -13.32 6.18
N VAL A 237 -5.20 -13.61 4.90
CA VAL A 237 -6.38 -14.29 4.34
C VAL A 237 -5.95 -15.54 3.59
N GLY A 238 -6.73 -16.61 3.67
CA GLY A 238 -6.37 -17.89 3.04
C GLY A 238 -4.98 -18.38 3.42
N ASP A 239 -4.26 -18.95 2.46
CA ASP A 239 -2.94 -19.55 2.67
C ASP A 239 -1.83 -18.50 2.56
N ALA A 240 -1.56 -17.79 3.66
CA ALA A 240 -0.46 -16.81 3.79
C ALA A 240 -0.52 -15.61 2.82
N VAL A 241 -1.71 -15.20 2.39
CA VAL A 241 -1.91 -13.99 1.57
C VAL A 241 -2.14 -12.79 2.49
N TRP A 242 -1.20 -11.88 2.51
CA TRP A 242 -1.28 -10.67 3.32
C TRP A 242 -1.95 -9.53 2.53
N VAL A 243 -3.04 -9.00 3.11
CA VAL A 243 -3.87 -7.95 2.49
C VAL A 243 -4.01 -6.76 3.44
N PRO A 244 -4.18 -5.54 2.93
CA PRO A 244 -4.47 -4.39 3.77
C PRO A 244 -5.70 -4.62 4.64
N LYS A 245 -5.62 -4.21 5.90
CA LYS A 245 -6.73 -4.15 6.85
C LYS A 245 -7.10 -2.71 7.15
N ARG A 246 -6.09 -1.89 7.42
CA ARG A 246 -6.25 -0.48 7.76
C ARG A 246 -5.02 0.31 7.35
N LEU A 247 -5.24 1.48 6.80
CA LEU A 247 -4.22 2.50 6.60
C LEU A 247 -4.70 3.78 7.27
N GLU A 248 -3.88 4.35 8.14
CA GLU A 248 -4.12 5.64 8.77
C GLU A 248 -2.96 6.57 8.45
N MET A 249 -3.28 7.78 8.01
CA MET A 249 -2.30 8.79 7.69
C MET A 249 -2.72 10.12 8.30
N LYS A 250 -1.82 10.71 9.10
CA LYS A 250 -1.93 12.07 9.61
C LYS A 250 -0.82 12.90 9.00
N ALA A 251 -1.18 13.93 8.26
CA ALA A 251 -0.20 14.75 7.56
C ALA A 251 -0.51 16.23 7.72
N SER A 252 0.52 16.98 8.09
CA SER A 252 0.52 18.43 7.99
C SER A 252 1.25 18.85 6.73
N ALA A 253 0.65 19.69 5.92
CA ALA A 253 1.25 20.20 4.68
C ALA A 253 1.08 21.72 4.56
N LYS A 254 2.05 22.36 3.90
CA LYS A 254 1.92 23.75 3.44
C LYS A 254 1.72 23.76 1.92
N ILE A 255 0.63 24.37 1.48
CA ILE A 255 0.32 24.54 0.06
C ILE A 255 0.77 25.94 -0.37
N LEU A 256 1.57 26.02 -1.45
CA LEU A 256 2.12 27.25 -1.99
C LEU A 256 2.78 28.13 -0.91
N PHE A 257 3.35 27.52 0.13
CA PHE A 257 3.97 28.15 1.30
C PHE A 257 3.04 29.06 2.15
N LEU A 258 1.78 29.22 1.78
CA LEU A 258 0.86 30.19 2.37
C LEU A 258 -0.21 29.54 3.25
N LYS A 259 -0.73 28.37 2.85
CA LYS A 259 -1.85 27.72 3.53
C LYS A 259 -1.43 26.43 4.19
N SER A 260 -1.56 26.35 5.52
CA SER A 260 -1.45 25.11 6.26
C SER A 260 -2.70 24.26 6.02
N LEU A 261 -2.49 22.96 5.88
CA LEU A 261 -3.51 21.95 5.68
C LEU A 261 -3.15 20.75 6.55
N ASP A 262 -3.97 20.48 7.57
CA ASP A 262 -3.85 19.30 8.40
C ASP A 262 -4.90 18.31 7.94
N LEU A 263 -4.44 17.10 7.61
CA LEU A 263 -5.23 16.03 7.01
C LEU A 263 -5.11 14.78 7.88
N GLU A 264 -6.21 14.12 8.06
CA GLU A 264 -6.26 12.74 8.51
C GLU A 264 -7.00 11.94 7.44
N ARG A 265 -6.43 10.79 7.04
CA ARG A 265 -7.08 9.86 6.13
C ARG A 265 -7.02 8.47 6.71
N ILE A 266 -8.17 7.81 6.70
CA ILE A 266 -8.32 6.45 7.20
C ILE A 266 -8.93 5.62 6.10
N LEU A 267 -8.21 4.58 5.68
CA LEU A 267 -8.71 3.55 4.78
C LEU A 267 -8.91 2.28 5.58
N THR A 268 -10.09 1.70 5.46
CA THR A 268 -10.41 0.41 6.05
C THR A 268 -10.83 -0.55 4.94
N TYR A 269 -10.30 -1.76 4.98
CA TYR A 269 -10.52 -2.78 3.98
C TYR A 269 -11.22 -3.97 4.60
N SER A 270 -12.25 -4.49 3.93
CA SER A 270 -13.06 -5.60 4.40
C SER A 270 -13.56 -6.47 3.26
N ASP A 271 -14.25 -7.56 3.60
CA ASP A 271 -14.98 -8.43 2.68
C ASP A 271 -14.11 -8.98 1.54
N TYR A 272 -12.87 -9.35 1.85
CA TYR A 272 -12.00 -10.01 0.89
C TYR A 272 -12.58 -11.33 0.42
N ARG A 273 -12.78 -11.48 -0.88
CA ARG A 273 -13.31 -12.69 -1.52
C ARG A 273 -12.50 -13.02 -2.74
N PRO A 274 -12.09 -14.28 -2.93
CA PRO A 274 -11.52 -14.71 -4.20
C PRO A 274 -12.48 -14.39 -5.34
N ALA A 275 -11.99 -13.81 -6.41
CA ALA A 275 -12.80 -13.56 -7.60
C ALA A 275 -13.20 -14.89 -8.26
N ALA A 276 -14.40 -14.96 -8.82
CA ALA A 276 -14.87 -16.14 -9.53
C ALA A 276 -13.92 -16.46 -10.71
N GLY A 277 -13.43 -17.71 -10.77
CA GLY A 277 -12.49 -18.16 -11.80
C GLY A 277 -11.02 -17.88 -11.51
N GLY A 278 -10.68 -17.30 -10.36
CA GLY A 278 -9.30 -17.15 -9.92
C GLY A 278 -8.72 -18.46 -9.32
N PRO A 279 -7.39 -18.60 -9.27
CA PRO A 279 -6.71 -19.81 -8.75
C PRO A 279 -7.01 -20.10 -7.27
N TYR A 280 -7.58 -19.14 -6.56
CA TYR A 280 -7.98 -19.24 -5.14
C TYR A 280 -9.49 -19.40 -4.95
N SER A 281 -10.28 -19.57 -6.02
CA SER A 281 -11.71 -19.86 -5.92
C SER A 281 -11.89 -21.30 -5.45
N VAL A 282 -12.39 -21.47 -4.22
CA VAL A 282 -12.84 -22.79 -3.74
C VAL A 282 -14.11 -23.14 -4.50
N SER A 283 -14.07 -24.21 -5.30
CA SER A 283 -15.30 -24.80 -5.86
C SER A 283 -16.17 -25.23 -4.70
N ARG A 284 -17.37 -24.65 -4.57
CA ARG A 284 -18.40 -25.09 -3.65
C ARG A 284 -18.95 -26.43 -4.06
#